data_b8e42b44a576f03c721a3d58974a5762
#
_entry.id   b8e42b44a576f03c721a3d58974a5762
#
_cell.length_a   1.000
_cell.length_b   1.000
_cell.length_c   1.000
_cell.angle_alpha   90.00
_cell.angle_beta   90.00
_cell.angle_gamma   90.00
#
_symmetry.space_group_name_H-M   'P 1'
#
loop_
_entity.id
_entity.type
_entity.pdbx_description
1 polymer ?
#
loop_
_entity_poly.entity_id
_entity_poly.type
_entity_poly.pdbx_seq_one_letter_code
_entity_poly.pdbx_strand_id
1 'polypeptide(L)'
;MTNSQPRHLPEPSMRLADPSELLLDYLDYYRSAVGAKVEGRSDAELRRALVPSGWSPLELLKHLVHMEQRWLRWGFLAEQVAAPWGDRGPADRWYVGPEESAAELLAALHAGGARTREIVTGTPLTTEAAVGGRFVDDGSARPTLGWILFHVLQEYARHAGHLDIVRELADGRTGE
;
A
#
# COMPACT_ATOMS: atom_id res chain seq x y z
N MET A 1 14.35 -30.16 0.36
CA MET A 1 14.22 -28.90 -0.40
C MET A 1 12.82 -28.89 -0.96
N THR A 2 11.89 -28.30 -0.23
CA THR A 2 10.50 -28.13 -0.69
C THR A 2 10.47 -26.99 -1.70
N ASN A 3 10.28 -27.37 -2.95
CA ASN A 3 10.07 -26.44 -4.07
C ASN A 3 8.67 -25.81 -3.89
N SER A 4 8.55 -24.79 -3.04
CA SER A 4 7.32 -23.99 -3.02
C SER A 4 7.31 -23.11 -4.25
N GLN A 5 6.54 -23.52 -5.26
CA GLN A 5 6.24 -22.64 -6.38
C GLN A 5 5.67 -21.32 -5.85
N PRO A 6 6.02 -20.18 -6.46
CA PRO A 6 5.40 -18.92 -6.12
C PRO A 6 3.89 -19.09 -6.23
N ARG A 7 3.13 -18.70 -5.17
CA ARG A 7 1.66 -18.68 -5.24
C ARG A 7 1.29 -17.61 -6.27
N HIS A 8 0.87 -18.05 -7.43
CA HIS A 8 0.22 -17.17 -8.39
C HIS A 8 -1.09 -16.67 -7.76
N LEU A 9 -1.13 -15.39 -7.44
CA LEU A 9 -2.35 -14.77 -6.93
C LEU A 9 -3.30 -14.57 -8.10
N PRO A 10 -4.55 -15.04 -8.02
CA PRO A 10 -5.50 -14.84 -9.10
C PRO A 10 -5.82 -13.35 -9.24
N GLU A 11 -5.77 -12.85 -10.46
CA GLU A 11 -6.32 -11.53 -10.77
C GLU A 11 -7.84 -11.47 -10.51
N PRO A 12 -8.39 -10.27 -10.32
CA PRO A 12 -9.84 -10.06 -10.25
C PRO A 12 -10.58 -10.67 -11.44
N SER A 13 -11.84 -11.07 -11.21
CA SER A 13 -12.64 -11.69 -12.26
C SER A 13 -12.81 -10.77 -13.48
N MET A 14 -12.50 -11.28 -14.69
CA MET A 14 -12.72 -10.57 -15.95
C MET A 14 -14.21 -10.24 -16.22
N ARG A 15 -15.13 -10.80 -15.44
CA ARG A 15 -16.58 -10.54 -15.54
C ARG A 15 -17.07 -9.51 -14.53
N LEU A 16 -16.21 -9.02 -13.66
CA LEU A 16 -16.54 -8.00 -12.68
C LEU A 16 -16.70 -6.66 -13.41
N ALA A 17 -17.93 -6.17 -13.47
CA ALA A 17 -18.28 -4.99 -14.26
C ALA A 17 -18.45 -3.72 -13.39
N ASP A 18 -18.68 -3.87 -12.09
CA ASP A 18 -18.79 -2.73 -11.18
C ASP A 18 -17.40 -2.11 -10.95
N PRO A 19 -17.19 -0.81 -11.27
CA PRO A 19 -15.90 -0.18 -11.17
C PRO A 19 -15.36 -0.08 -9.72
N SER A 20 -16.25 0.06 -8.74
CA SER A 20 -15.86 0.16 -7.32
C SER A 20 -15.35 -1.18 -6.83
N GLU A 21 -16.07 -2.26 -7.14
CA GLU A 21 -15.67 -3.61 -6.80
C GLU A 21 -14.38 -4.02 -7.53
N LEU A 22 -14.26 -3.68 -8.81
CA LEU A 22 -13.05 -3.96 -9.59
C LEU A 22 -11.82 -3.28 -9.00
N LEU A 23 -11.94 -2.00 -8.60
CA LEU A 23 -10.86 -1.27 -7.94
C LEU A 23 -10.48 -1.90 -6.59
N LEU A 24 -11.47 -2.28 -5.79
CA LEU A 24 -11.25 -2.95 -4.51
C LEU A 24 -10.52 -4.28 -4.67
N ASP A 25 -10.96 -5.11 -5.62
CA ASP A 25 -10.35 -6.42 -5.86
C ASP A 25 -8.91 -6.29 -6.40
N TYR A 26 -8.63 -5.31 -7.28
CA TYR A 26 -7.25 -5.04 -7.69
C TYR A 26 -6.38 -4.51 -6.54
N LEU A 27 -6.91 -3.69 -5.65
CA LEU A 27 -6.19 -3.25 -4.45
C LEU A 27 -5.87 -4.43 -3.53
N ASP A 28 -6.81 -5.36 -3.32
CA ASP A 28 -6.58 -6.56 -2.52
C ASP A 28 -5.58 -7.51 -3.20
N TYR A 29 -5.64 -7.65 -4.54
CA TYR A 29 -4.64 -8.39 -5.32
C TYR A 29 -3.23 -7.83 -5.09
N TYR A 30 -3.03 -6.52 -5.24
CA TYR A 30 -1.71 -5.92 -5.04
C TYR A 30 -1.25 -5.94 -3.57
N ARG A 31 -2.14 -5.78 -2.58
CA ARG A 31 -1.77 -5.97 -1.16
C ARG A 31 -1.28 -7.39 -0.91
N SER A 32 -1.96 -8.37 -1.49
CA SER A 32 -1.57 -9.77 -1.38
C SER A 32 -0.21 -10.03 -2.09
N ALA A 33 0.00 -9.43 -3.26
CA ALA A 33 1.27 -9.52 -3.98
C ALA A 33 2.42 -8.91 -3.16
N VAL A 34 2.22 -7.73 -2.57
CA VAL A 34 3.20 -7.09 -1.66
C VAL A 34 3.47 -7.98 -0.44
N GLY A 35 2.41 -8.50 0.20
CA GLY A 35 2.52 -9.40 1.35
C GLY A 35 3.38 -10.64 1.03
N ALA A 36 3.10 -11.31 -0.08
CA ALA A 36 3.83 -12.50 -0.51
C ALA A 36 5.34 -12.27 -0.73
N LYS A 37 5.75 -11.03 -1.05
CA LYS A 37 7.16 -10.67 -1.26
C LYS A 37 7.94 -10.47 0.05
N VAL A 38 7.26 -10.18 1.14
CA VAL A 38 7.86 -9.96 2.47
C VAL A 38 7.63 -11.11 3.43
N GLU A 39 6.56 -11.90 3.25
CA GLU A 39 6.28 -13.07 4.07
C GLU A 39 7.41 -14.10 4.06
N GLY A 40 7.66 -14.71 5.24
CA GLY A 40 8.69 -15.74 5.43
C GLY A 40 10.12 -15.22 5.43
N ARG A 41 10.30 -13.91 5.41
CA ARG A 41 11.59 -13.26 5.56
C ARG A 41 11.80 -12.70 6.96
N SER A 42 13.03 -12.71 7.42
CA SER A 42 13.39 -12.05 8.69
C SER A 42 13.39 -10.52 8.55
N ASP A 43 13.12 -9.82 9.63
CA ASP A 43 13.20 -8.35 9.67
C ASP A 43 14.59 -7.86 9.29
N ALA A 44 15.65 -8.59 9.65
CA ALA A 44 17.03 -8.26 9.29
C ALA A 44 17.25 -8.29 7.77
N GLU A 45 16.67 -9.25 7.05
CA GLU A 45 16.71 -9.30 5.59
C GLU A 45 15.92 -8.16 4.96
N LEU A 46 14.71 -7.88 5.49
CA LEU A 46 13.82 -6.85 4.97
C LEU A 46 14.31 -5.42 5.23
N ARG A 47 15.23 -5.23 6.20
CA ARG A 47 15.89 -3.94 6.47
C ARG A 47 17.09 -3.68 5.57
N ARG A 48 17.53 -4.65 4.76
CA ARG A 48 18.68 -4.45 3.87
C ARG A 48 18.28 -3.71 2.61
N ALA A 49 18.92 -2.57 2.36
CA ALA A 49 18.83 -1.88 1.09
C ALA A 49 19.68 -2.63 0.04
N LEU A 50 19.05 -3.05 -1.05
CA LEU A 50 19.72 -3.78 -2.16
C LEU A 50 19.81 -2.95 -3.43
N VAL A 51 19.26 -1.74 -3.42
CA VAL A 51 19.26 -0.82 -4.57
C VAL A 51 20.04 0.46 -4.25
N PRO A 52 20.66 1.11 -5.25
CA PRO A 52 21.48 2.30 -5.03
C PRO A 52 20.75 3.49 -4.39
N SER A 53 19.43 3.58 -4.57
CA SER A 53 18.57 4.59 -3.94
C SER A 53 18.44 4.41 -2.41
N GLY A 54 18.83 3.25 -1.87
CA GLY A 54 19.07 3.01 -0.46
C GLY A 54 17.83 2.75 0.39
N TRP A 55 16.65 2.56 -0.20
CA TRP A 55 15.47 2.10 0.55
C TRP A 55 15.47 0.57 0.75
N SER A 56 14.80 0.13 1.79
CA SER A 56 14.64 -1.28 2.12
C SER A 56 13.21 -1.77 1.89
N PRO A 57 12.98 -3.10 1.68
CA PRO A 57 11.62 -3.67 1.59
C PRO A 57 10.70 -3.30 2.76
N LEU A 58 11.24 -3.25 3.97
CA LEU A 58 10.46 -2.91 5.16
C LEU A 58 10.02 -1.44 5.17
N GLU A 59 10.89 -0.54 4.73
CA GLU A 59 10.55 0.88 4.56
C GLU A 59 9.49 1.09 3.48
N LEU A 60 9.56 0.34 2.38
CA LEU A 60 8.55 0.39 1.33
C LEU A 60 7.20 -0.16 1.82
N LEU A 61 7.18 -1.27 2.57
CA LEU A 61 5.96 -1.80 3.18
C LEU A 61 5.32 -0.76 4.10
N LYS A 62 6.09 -0.13 4.98
CA LYS A 62 5.62 0.95 5.85
C LYS A 62 5.09 2.15 5.06
N HIS A 63 5.78 2.51 3.97
CA HIS A 63 5.31 3.56 3.06
C HIS A 63 3.90 3.26 2.52
N LEU A 64 3.65 2.04 2.06
CA LEU A 64 2.33 1.64 1.54
C LEU A 64 1.23 1.72 2.60
N VAL A 65 1.50 1.29 3.84
CA VAL A 65 0.56 1.42 4.96
C VAL A 65 0.19 2.89 5.20
N HIS A 66 1.18 3.77 5.31
CA HIS A 66 0.94 5.19 5.55
C HIS A 66 0.37 5.91 4.32
N MET A 67 0.76 5.51 3.11
CA MET A 67 0.23 6.05 1.86
C MET A 67 -1.28 5.82 1.79
N GLU A 68 -1.75 4.60 2.00
CA GLU A 68 -3.18 4.30 1.96
C GLU A 68 -3.95 5.05 3.07
N GLN A 69 -3.42 5.09 4.28
CA GLN A 69 -4.00 5.88 5.39
C GLN A 69 -4.09 7.37 5.04
N ARG A 70 -3.04 7.96 4.43
CA ARG A 70 -3.02 9.37 4.02
C ARG A 70 -4.09 9.71 2.98
N TRP A 71 -4.37 8.79 2.07
CA TRP A 71 -5.32 9.06 1.00
C TRP A 71 -6.76 8.76 1.39
N LEU A 72 -7.02 7.66 2.08
CA LEU A 72 -8.39 7.24 2.41
C LEU A 72 -8.88 7.86 3.73
N ARG A 73 -8.17 7.63 4.84
CA ARG A 73 -8.64 8.06 6.14
C ARG A 73 -8.43 9.57 6.35
N TRP A 74 -7.19 10.02 6.28
CA TRP A 74 -6.88 11.43 6.47
C TRP A 74 -7.30 12.31 5.28
N GLY A 75 -7.17 11.82 4.06
CA GLY A 75 -7.56 12.52 2.84
C GLY A 75 -9.06 12.49 2.63
N PHE A 76 -9.59 11.34 2.24
CA PHE A 76 -11.00 11.26 1.81
C PHE A 76 -11.99 11.54 2.94
N LEU A 77 -11.81 10.94 4.13
CA LEU A 77 -12.72 11.10 5.27
C LEU A 77 -12.38 12.28 6.20
N ALA A 78 -11.24 12.92 6.05
CA ALA A 78 -10.71 13.91 7.01
C ALA A 78 -10.59 13.37 8.45
N GLU A 79 -10.44 12.05 8.64
CA GLU A 79 -10.20 11.46 9.96
C GLU A 79 -8.91 11.99 10.57
N GLN A 80 -8.92 12.22 11.88
CA GLN A 80 -7.68 12.48 12.60
C GLN A 80 -6.85 11.21 12.67
N VAL A 81 -5.66 11.22 12.08
CA VAL A 81 -4.71 10.11 12.13
C VAL A 81 -3.43 10.56 12.84
N ALA A 82 -2.91 9.69 13.72
CA ALA A 82 -1.67 9.96 14.40
C ALA A 82 -0.52 9.87 13.41
N ALA A 83 0.34 10.72 13.17
CA ALA A 83 1.50 10.65 12.28
C ALA A 83 1.16 10.23 10.84
N PRO A 84 0.42 11.06 10.05
CA PRO A 84 0.13 10.74 8.65
C PRO A 84 1.40 10.49 7.80
N TRP A 85 2.51 11.05 8.18
CA TRP A 85 3.83 10.90 7.58
C TRP A 85 4.79 10.03 8.41
N GLY A 86 4.26 9.09 9.18
CA GLY A 86 5.05 8.21 10.05
C GLY A 86 6.01 7.27 9.31
N ASP A 87 5.88 7.15 7.99
CA ASP A 87 6.83 6.47 7.10
C ASP A 87 8.07 7.31 6.75
N ARG A 88 8.16 8.56 7.24
CA ARG A 88 9.25 9.47 6.97
C ARG A 88 10.11 9.70 8.20
N GLY A 89 11.42 9.70 7.97
CA GLY A 89 12.43 9.98 8.96
C GLY A 89 13.22 11.26 8.66
N PRO A 90 14.40 11.40 9.26
CA PRO A 90 15.30 12.53 8.99
C PRO A 90 15.59 12.68 7.49
N ALA A 91 15.69 13.91 7.03
CA ALA A 91 15.90 14.25 5.62
C ALA A 91 14.79 13.78 4.66
N ASP A 92 13.57 13.63 5.18
CA ASP A 92 12.36 13.26 4.40
C ASP A 92 12.48 11.93 3.62
N ARG A 93 13.37 11.04 4.06
CA ARG A 93 13.51 9.69 3.49
C ARG A 93 12.59 8.71 4.18
N TRP A 94 12.23 7.64 3.49
CA TRP A 94 11.53 6.53 4.13
C TRP A 94 12.33 6.02 5.33
N TYR A 95 11.62 5.65 6.36
CA TYR A 95 12.23 5.22 7.62
C TYR A 95 11.34 4.23 8.36
N VAL A 96 11.96 3.18 8.86
CA VAL A 96 11.35 2.21 9.76
C VAL A 96 12.17 2.15 11.05
N GLY A 97 11.49 2.38 12.19
CA GLY A 97 12.12 2.35 13.51
C GLY A 97 12.63 0.95 13.88
N PRO A 98 13.60 0.84 14.81
CA PRO A 98 14.19 -0.44 15.20
C PRO A 98 13.17 -1.40 15.82
N GLU A 99 12.12 -0.88 16.46
CA GLU A 99 11.08 -1.67 17.15
C GLU A 99 9.94 -2.12 16.24
N GLU A 100 9.86 -1.60 15.00
CA GLU A 100 8.78 -1.94 14.07
C GLU A 100 9.12 -3.22 13.30
N SER A 101 8.20 -4.19 13.26
CA SER A 101 8.39 -5.49 12.60
C SER A 101 7.60 -5.62 11.31
N ALA A 102 8.05 -6.52 10.44
CA ALA A 102 7.31 -6.88 9.22
C ALA A 102 5.91 -7.43 9.54
N ALA A 103 5.77 -8.21 10.61
CA ALA A 103 4.49 -8.78 11.03
C ALA A 103 3.48 -7.69 11.43
N GLU A 104 3.89 -6.67 12.18
CA GLU A 104 3.05 -5.55 12.55
C GLU A 104 2.66 -4.71 11.34
N LEU A 105 3.59 -4.43 10.44
CA LEU A 105 3.32 -3.68 9.21
C LEU A 105 2.41 -4.44 8.25
N LEU A 106 2.55 -5.76 8.12
CA LEU A 106 1.61 -6.60 7.35
C LEU A 106 0.20 -6.59 7.96
N ALA A 107 0.11 -6.71 9.28
CA ALA A 107 -1.18 -6.61 9.96
C ALA A 107 -1.83 -5.23 9.74
N ALA A 108 -1.05 -4.15 9.78
CA ALA A 108 -1.52 -2.80 9.49
C ALA A 108 -1.95 -2.63 8.03
N LEU A 109 -1.22 -3.24 7.08
CA LEU A 109 -1.58 -3.26 5.65
C LEU A 109 -2.95 -3.92 5.44
N HIS A 110 -3.18 -5.09 6.04
CA HIS A 110 -4.46 -5.80 5.95
C HIS A 110 -5.60 -5.02 6.61
N ALA A 111 -5.37 -4.46 7.79
CA ALA A 111 -6.36 -3.62 8.47
C ALA A 111 -6.71 -2.36 7.66
N GLY A 112 -5.71 -1.74 7.02
CA GLY A 112 -5.89 -0.62 6.09
C GLY A 112 -6.79 -1.02 4.91
N GLY A 113 -6.52 -2.16 4.29
CA GLY A 113 -7.34 -2.69 3.19
C GLY A 113 -8.79 -2.96 3.58
N ALA A 114 -9.03 -3.57 4.75
CA ALA A 114 -10.38 -3.77 5.28
C ALA A 114 -11.09 -2.41 5.47
N ARG A 115 -10.40 -1.41 6.03
CA ARG A 115 -10.94 -0.07 6.20
C ARG A 115 -11.25 0.62 4.87
N THR A 116 -10.38 0.47 3.87
CA THR A 116 -10.62 0.99 2.52
C THR A 116 -11.90 0.37 1.92
N ARG A 117 -12.09 -0.94 2.07
CA ARG A 117 -13.31 -1.62 1.59
C ARG A 117 -14.56 -1.09 2.27
N GLU A 118 -14.53 -0.85 3.58
CA GLU A 118 -15.63 -0.21 4.31
C GLU A 118 -15.95 1.20 3.78
N ILE A 119 -14.93 2.03 3.51
CA ILE A 119 -15.09 3.39 3.00
C ILE A 119 -15.75 3.38 1.61
N VAL A 120 -15.32 2.48 0.75
CA VAL A 120 -15.78 2.42 -0.65
C VAL A 120 -17.16 1.81 -0.76
N THR A 121 -17.50 0.82 0.07
CA THR A 121 -18.80 0.15 0.03
C THR A 121 -19.92 1.16 0.26
N GLY A 122 -20.78 1.33 -0.74
CA GLY A 122 -21.93 2.25 -0.68
C GLY A 122 -21.58 3.73 -0.90
N THR A 123 -20.32 4.07 -1.17
CA THR A 123 -19.90 5.45 -1.46
C THR A 123 -19.69 5.62 -2.97
N PRO A 124 -20.42 6.55 -3.64
CA PRO A 124 -20.20 6.80 -5.07
C PRO A 124 -18.76 7.25 -5.36
N LEU A 125 -18.16 6.73 -6.44
CA LEU A 125 -16.80 7.11 -6.86
C LEU A 125 -16.65 8.61 -7.18
N THR A 126 -17.76 9.28 -7.46
CA THR A 126 -17.81 10.73 -7.72
C THR A 126 -17.84 11.58 -6.44
N THR A 127 -17.95 10.98 -5.27
CA THR A 127 -17.95 11.71 -3.98
C THR A 127 -16.60 12.40 -3.79
N GLU A 128 -16.63 13.70 -3.54
CA GLU A 128 -15.43 14.49 -3.23
C GLU A 128 -14.92 14.22 -1.82
N ALA A 129 -13.61 14.31 -1.65
CA ALA A 129 -12.95 14.20 -0.35
C ALA A 129 -13.45 15.29 0.62
N ALA A 130 -13.53 14.95 1.91
CA ALA A 130 -13.92 15.87 2.96
C ALA A 130 -12.84 16.93 3.23
N VAL A 131 -13.26 18.05 3.81
CA VAL A 131 -12.39 19.13 4.29
C VAL A 131 -12.00 18.86 5.75
N GLY A 132 -10.81 19.24 6.16
CA GLY A 132 -10.36 19.20 7.56
C GLY A 132 -9.25 18.20 7.86
N GLY A 133 -8.92 17.33 6.90
CA GLY A 133 -7.77 16.43 6.99
C GLY A 133 -6.62 16.88 6.08
N ARG A 134 -6.30 16.07 5.07
CA ARG A 134 -5.30 16.37 4.05
C ARG A 134 -5.68 17.57 3.16
N PHE A 135 -6.99 17.76 2.94
CA PHE A 135 -7.51 18.80 2.07
C PHE A 135 -8.13 19.92 2.90
N VAL A 136 -7.74 21.14 2.60
CA VAL A 136 -8.20 22.36 3.28
C VAL A 136 -9.23 23.11 2.43
N ASP A 137 -10.04 23.96 3.07
CA ASP A 137 -11.02 24.80 2.36
C ASP A 137 -10.36 26.11 1.89
N ASP A 138 -9.59 26.00 0.83
CA ASP A 138 -8.90 27.14 0.20
C ASP A 138 -9.42 27.46 -1.20
N GLY A 139 -10.59 26.87 -1.56
CA GLY A 139 -11.18 27.00 -2.89
C GLY A 139 -10.56 26.12 -3.96
N SER A 140 -9.56 25.29 -3.66
CA SER A 140 -9.00 24.32 -4.60
C SER A 140 -9.95 23.12 -4.80
N ALA A 141 -9.89 22.54 -6.01
CA ALA A 141 -10.64 21.33 -6.31
C ALA A 141 -10.15 20.16 -5.47
N ARG A 142 -11.06 19.45 -4.82
CA ARG A 142 -10.76 18.24 -4.06
C ARG A 142 -10.91 17.00 -4.93
N PRO A 143 -10.05 15.99 -4.76
CA PRO A 143 -10.17 14.76 -5.54
C PRO A 143 -11.44 13.99 -5.16
N THR A 144 -12.00 13.29 -6.15
CA THR A 144 -13.08 12.33 -5.89
C THR A 144 -12.53 11.02 -5.35
N LEU A 145 -13.40 10.19 -4.75
CA LEU A 145 -13.04 8.85 -4.28
C LEU A 145 -12.42 8.01 -5.41
N GLY A 146 -13.02 8.05 -6.60
CA GLY A 146 -12.50 7.32 -7.77
C GLY A 146 -11.08 7.75 -8.13
N TRP A 147 -10.80 9.04 -8.16
CA TRP A 147 -9.45 9.55 -8.42
C TRP A 147 -8.45 9.06 -7.34
N ILE A 148 -8.84 9.10 -6.07
CA ILE A 148 -8.01 8.63 -4.95
C ILE A 148 -7.72 7.14 -5.09
N LEU A 149 -8.73 6.32 -5.40
CA LEU A 149 -8.55 4.87 -5.55
C LEU A 149 -7.62 4.52 -6.72
N PHE A 150 -7.72 5.22 -7.86
CA PHE A 150 -6.77 5.07 -8.98
C PHE A 150 -5.35 5.46 -8.58
N HIS A 151 -5.19 6.54 -7.81
CA HIS A 151 -3.88 6.94 -7.30
C HIS A 151 -3.29 5.89 -6.36
N VAL A 152 -4.08 5.37 -5.42
CA VAL A 152 -3.66 4.32 -4.49
C VAL A 152 -3.31 3.02 -5.25
N LEU A 153 -4.10 2.65 -6.26
CA LEU A 153 -3.82 1.50 -7.12
C LEU A 153 -2.49 1.67 -7.88
N GLN A 154 -2.24 2.86 -8.46
CA GLN A 154 -0.98 3.18 -9.13
C GLN A 154 0.22 3.03 -8.18
N GLU A 155 0.11 3.52 -6.94
CA GLU A 155 1.15 3.38 -5.92
C GLU A 155 1.43 1.91 -5.61
N TYR A 156 0.40 1.10 -5.37
CA TYR A 156 0.55 -0.33 -5.13
C TYR A 156 1.19 -1.06 -6.30
N ALA A 157 0.71 -0.85 -7.52
CA ALA A 157 1.23 -1.52 -8.72
C ALA A 157 2.70 -1.16 -8.95
N ARG A 158 3.05 0.13 -8.85
CA ARG A 158 4.43 0.61 -8.99
C ARG A 158 5.35 -0.01 -7.94
N HIS A 159 4.93 -0.03 -6.70
CA HIS A 159 5.75 -0.50 -5.58
C HIS A 159 5.81 -2.03 -5.49
N ALA A 160 4.81 -2.75 -5.97
CA ALA A 160 4.89 -4.20 -6.16
C ALA A 160 6.02 -4.57 -7.12
N GLY A 161 6.11 -3.89 -8.29
CA GLY A 161 7.22 -4.08 -9.23
C GLY A 161 8.60 -3.71 -8.65
N HIS A 162 8.69 -2.70 -7.78
CA HIS A 162 9.94 -2.42 -7.06
C HIS A 162 10.34 -3.57 -6.12
N LEU A 163 9.37 -4.17 -5.43
CA LEU A 163 9.62 -5.33 -4.57
C LEU A 163 10.01 -6.57 -5.38
N ASP A 164 9.51 -6.74 -6.61
CA ASP A 164 9.94 -7.82 -7.52
C ASP A 164 11.44 -7.75 -7.77
N ILE A 165 11.93 -6.58 -8.18
CA ILE A 165 13.36 -6.36 -8.45
C ILE A 165 14.20 -6.64 -7.20
N VAL A 166 13.79 -6.10 -6.05
CA VAL A 166 14.54 -6.31 -4.80
C VAL A 166 14.50 -7.76 -4.36
N ARG A 167 13.39 -8.47 -4.61
CA ARG A 167 13.28 -9.90 -4.32
C ARG A 167 14.22 -10.73 -5.18
N GLU A 168 14.27 -10.45 -6.48
CA GLU A 168 15.20 -11.10 -7.40
C GLU A 168 16.66 -10.87 -6.99
N LEU A 169 17.02 -9.63 -6.62
CA LEU A 169 18.36 -9.31 -6.12
C LEU A 169 18.70 -9.99 -4.78
N ALA A 170 17.70 -10.29 -3.95
CA ALA A 170 17.91 -10.88 -2.64
C ALA A 170 18.09 -12.41 -2.67
N ASP A 171 17.31 -13.13 -3.49
CA ASP A 171 17.28 -14.59 -3.51
C ASP A 171 17.05 -15.22 -4.90
N GLY A 172 17.06 -14.44 -5.96
CA GLY A 172 16.89 -14.90 -7.33
C GLY A 172 15.45 -15.28 -7.71
N ARG A 173 14.45 -15.03 -6.84
CA ARG A 173 13.05 -15.30 -7.17
C ARG A 173 12.47 -14.16 -7.98
N THR A 174 11.90 -14.49 -9.13
CA THR A 174 11.15 -13.55 -9.96
C THR A 174 9.72 -13.37 -9.45
N GLY A 175 9.08 -12.24 -9.80
CA GLY A 175 7.77 -11.85 -9.27
C GLY A 175 6.60 -12.69 -9.76
N GLU A 176 6.69 -13.26 -10.95
CA GLU A 176 5.65 -14.10 -11.59
C GLU A 176 6.18 -15.49 -11.93
#